data_d1a128a9ad6b18ec2845a6eb596a1f32
#
_entry.id   d1a128a9ad6b18ec2845a6eb596a1f32
#
_cell.length_a   1.000
_cell.length_b   1.000
_cell.length_c   1.000
_cell.angle_alpha   90.00
_cell.angle_beta   90.00
_cell.angle_gamma   90.00
#
_symmetry.space_group_name_H-M   'P 1'
#
loop_
_entity.id
_entity.type
_entity.pdbx_description
1 polymer ?
#
loop_
_entity_poly.entity_id
_entity_poly.type
_entity_poly.pdbx_seq_one_letter_code
_entity_poly.pdbx_strand_id
1 'polypeptide(L)'
;MDGTSVSSQELYARLGTAAAPVLVDVRRAEAFGADQAVIIGAIHRPPESVSEWRAALPKNRDVVVYCVHGHEVSQGVAKALQNAGIKAAYLEGGIAGWKEQGLPTRRKRDAS
;
A
#
# COMPACT_ATOMS: atom_id res chain seq x y z
N MET A 1 -16.26 1.31 7.22
CA MET A 1 -15.31 1.76 6.20
C MET A 1 -16.06 1.96 4.90
N ASP A 2 -15.80 3.04 4.24
CA ASP A 2 -16.50 3.37 3.00
C ASP A 2 -15.95 2.65 1.77
N GLY A 3 -14.95 1.80 1.95
CA GLY A 3 -14.34 1.05 0.86
C GLY A 3 -13.19 1.77 0.17
N THR A 4 -12.88 3.00 0.56
CA THR A 4 -11.83 3.78 -0.10
C THR A 4 -10.57 3.95 0.74
N SER A 5 -10.66 3.85 2.06
CA SER A 5 -9.50 3.99 2.94
C SER A 5 -9.55 3.02 4.10
N VAL A 6 -8.38 2.74 4.66
CA VAL A 6 -8.25 1.95 5.88
C VAL A 6 -7.29 2.67 6.80
N SER A 7 -7.50 2.54 8.10
CA SER A 7 -6.58 3.08 9.10
C SER A 7 -5.40 2.13 9.28
N SER A 8 -4.33 2.64 9.89
CA SER A 8 -3.17 1.80 10.23
C SER A 8 -3.58 0.65 11.13
N GLN A 9 -4.45 0.90 12.10
CA GLN A 9 -4.87 -0.15 13.03
C GLN A 9 -5.73 -1.20 12.36
N GLU A 10 -6.63 -0.79 11.46
CA GLU A 10 -7.43 -1.74 10.69
C GLU A 10 -6.55 -2.64 9.83
N LEU A 11 -5.56 -2.05 9.17
CA LEU A 11 -4.65 -2.83 8.35
C LEU A 11 -3.82 -3.78 9.21
N TYR A 12 -3.27 -3.26 10.31
CA TYR A 12 -2.44 -4.09 11.20
C TYR A 12 -3.20 -5.31 11.72
N ALA A 13 -4.47 -5.11 12.06
CA ALA A 13 -5.29 -6.21 12.58
C ALA A 13 -5.50 -7.32 11.54
N ARG A 14 -5.40 -6.99 10.25
CA ARG A 14 -5.59 -7.97 9.17
C ARG A 14 -4.31 -8.67 8.73
N LEU A 15 -3.15 -8.08 9.03
CA LEU A 15 -1.87 -8.66 8.61
C LEU A 15 -1.63 -9.97 9.36
N GLY A 16 -1.11 -10.95 8.64
CA GLY A 16 -0.86 -12.28 9.20
C GLY A 16 -2.10 -13.14 9.37
N THR A 17 -3.24 -12.70 8.87
CA THR A 17 -4.48 -13.47 8.93
C THR A 17 -4.92 -13.86 7.52
N ALA A 18 -5.93 -14.73 7.45
CA ALA A 18 -6.52 -15.12 6.17
C ALA A 18 -7.19 -13.93 5.46
N ALA A 19 -7.50 -12.87 6.19
CA ALA A 19 -8.12 -11.66 5.64
C ALA A 19 -7.09 -10.60 5.22
N ALA A 20 -5.80 -10.91 5.22
CA ALA A 20 -4.77 -9.95 4.85
C ALA A 20 -4.93 -9.52 3.40
N PRO A 21 -4.89 -8.21 3.13
CA PRO A 21 -4.95 -7.72 1.76
C PRO A 21 -3.62 -7.87 1.06
N VAL A 22 -3.63 -7.74 -0.26
CA VAL A 22 -2.40 -7.50 -1.01
C VAL A 22 -1.97 -6.07 -0.67
N LEU A 23 -0.77 -5.90 -0.16
CA LEU A 23 -0.27 -4.59 0.29
C LEU A 23 0.77 -4.09 -0.69
N VAL A 24 0.51 -2.93 -1.28
CA VAL A 24 1.39 -2.39 -2.32
C VAL A 24 1.89 -1.01 -1.90
N ASP A 25 3.21 -0.88 -1.88
CA ASP A 25 3.89 0.40 -1.65
C ASP A 25 3.94 1.11 -2.99
N VAL A 26 3.20 2.21 -3.12
CA VAL A 26 3.16 2.97 -4.37
C VAL A 26 3.88 4.30 -4.25
N ARG A 27 4.85 4.41 -3.33
CA ARG A 27 5.68 5.61 -3.25
C ARG A 27 6.44 5.79 -4.56
N ARG A 28 6.59 7.05 -4.95
CA ARG A 28 7.43 7.36 -6.12
C ARG A 28 8.87 6.96 -5.82
N ALA A 29 9.64 6.73 -6.87
CA ALA A 29 11.00 6.19 -6.76
C ALA A 29 11.87 6.98 -5.79
N GLU A 30 11.77 8.31 -5.80
CA GLU A 30 12.58 9.15 -4.91
C GLU A 30 12.24 8.92 -3.43
N ALA A 31 10.96 8.93 -3.11
CA ALA A 31 10.52 8.74 -1.73
C ALA A 31 10.83 7.32 -1.26
N PHE A 32 10.61 6.34 -2.13
CA PHE A 32 10.92 4.95 -1.82
C PHE A 32 12.42 4.77 -1.60
N GLY A 33 13.23 5.35 -2.47
CA GLY A 33 14.69 5.23 -2.36
C GLY A 33 15.27 5.91 -1.13
N ALA A 34 14.61 6.96 -0.65
CA ALA A 34 15.11 7.74 0.49
C ALA A 34 14.82 7.07 1.85
N ASP A 35 13.97 6.04 1.89
CA ASP A 35 13.55 5.42 3.14
C ASP A 35 13.91 3.94 3.11
N GLN A 36 14.64 3.48 4.13
CA GLN A 36 15.01 2.08 4.22
C GLN A 36 13.87 1.18 4.71
N ALA A 37 12.80 1.77 5.22
CA ALA A 37 11.70 1.00 5.80
C ALA A 37 10.57 0.80 4.80
N VAL A 38 9.98 -0.39 4.83
CA VAL A 38 8.71 -0.68 4.15
C VAL A 38 7.79 -1.37 5.16
N ILE A 39 6.48 -1.24 4.97
CA ILE A 39 5.55 -1.95 5.84
C ILE A 39 5.70 -3.45 5.57
N ILE A 40 5.66 -4.26 6.63
CA ILE A 40 5.84 -5.70 6.48
C ILE A 40 4.81 -6.27 5.49
N GLY A 41 5.27 -7.17 4.62
CA GLY A 41 4.40 -7.79 3.64
C GLY A 41 4.16 -6.98 2.37
N ALA A 42 4.64 -5.73 2.30
CA ALA A 42 4.41 -4.88 1.14
C ALA A 42 5.35 -5.21 -0.01
N ILE A 43 4.83 -5.06 -1.21
CA ILE A 43 5.64 -5.07 -2.44
C ILE A 43 5.61 -3.67 -3.03
N HIS A 44 6.72 -3.24 -3.61
CA HIS A 44 6.80 -1.93 -4.24
C HIS A 44 6.43 -1.99 -5.72
N ARG A 45 5.55 -1.08 -6.13
CA ARG A 45 5.19 -0.95 -7.54
C ARG A 45 5.07 0.55 -7.86
N PRO A 46 5.56 0.98 -9.03
CA PRO A 46 5.53 2.40 -9.36
C PRO A 46 4.10 2.89 -9.61
N PRO A 47 3.73 4.03 -9.02
CA PRO A 47 2.35 4.53 -9.19
C PRO A 47 2.05 4.92 -10.63
N GLU A 48 3.06 5.29 -11.41
CA GLU A 48 2.90 5.69 -12.81
C GLU A 48 2.50 4.54 -13.72
N SER A 49 2.77 3.31 -13.30
CA SER A 49 2.56 2.12 -14.13
C SER A 49 1.43 1.23 -13.65
N VAL A 50 0.48 1.80 -12.91
CA VAL A 50 -0.60 1.02 -12.31
C VAL A 50 -1.38 0.23 -13.38
N SER A 51 -1.54 0.78 -14.57
CA SER A 51 -2.26 0.08 -15.63
C SER A 51 -1.54 -1.19 -16.10
N GLU A 52 -0.25 -1.26 -15.86
CA GLU A 52 0.54 -2.45 -16.21
C GLU A 52 0.53 -3.47 -15.09
N TRP A 53 0.90 -3.07 -13.86
CA TRP A 53 1.04 -4.06 -12.79
C TRP A 53 -0.29 -4.51 -12.20
N ARG A 54 -1.38 -3.76 -12.41
CA ARG A 54 -2.67 -4.20 -11.89
C ARG A 54 -3.12 -5.55 -12.45
N ALA A 55 -2.68 -5.88 -13.66
CA ALA A 55 -3.05 -7.14 -14.29
C ALA A 55 -2.47 -8.35 -13.57
N ALA A 56 -1.37 -8.16 -12.82
CA ALA A 56 -0.72 -9.23 -12.07
C ALA A 56 -1.28 -9.39 -10.65
N LEU A 57 -2.20 -8.53 -10.25
CA LEU A 57 -2.78 -8.63 -8.89
C LEU A 57 -3.70 -9.85 -8.80
N PRO A 58 -3.68 -10.54 -7.64
CA PRO A 58 -4.60 -11.65 -7.44
C PRO A 58 -6.04 -11.18 -7.53
N LYS A 59 -6.87 -11.95 -8.20
CA LYS A 59 -8.30 -11.66 -8.26
C LYS A 59 -8.96 -12.12 -6.97
N ASN A 60 -10.06 -11.48 -6.62
CA ASN A 60 -10.85 -11.82 -5.44
C ASN A 60 -10.15 -11.55 -4.11
N ARG A 61 -9.14 -10.68 -4.11
CA ARG A 61 -8.50 -10.23 -2.88
C ARG A 61 -8.58 -8.71 -2.80
N ASP A 62 -8.73 -8.23 -1.57
CA ASP A 62 -8.63 -6.79 -1.32
C ASP A 62 -7.20 -6.34 -1.55
N VAL A 63 -7.06 -5.10 -2.01
CA VAL A 63 -5.76 -4.48 -2.22
C VAL A 63 -5.70 -3.21 -1.39
N VAL A 64 -4.63 -3.02 -0.65
CA VAL A 64 -4.38 -1.76 0.06
C VAL A 64 -3.09 -1.18 -0.49
N VAL A 65 -3.15 0.08 -0.89
CA VAL A 65 -1.97 0.79 -1.39
C VAL A 65 -1.58 1.89 -0.41
N TYR A 66 -0.28 2.19 -0.31
CA TYR A 66 0.15 3.29 0.55
C TYR A 66 1.26 4.09 -0.09
N CYS A 67 1.30 5.37 0.26
CA CYS A 67 2.41 6.25 -0.07
C CYS A 67 2.97 6.82 1.23
N VAL A 68 3.66 7.96 1.17
CA VAL A 68 4.32 8.50 2.38
C VAL A 68 3.27 8.94 3.41
N HIS A 69 2.33 9.80 3.01
CA HIS A 69 1.36 10.41 3.93
C HIS A 69 -0.09 10.07 3.65
N GLY A 70 -0.37 9.20 2.68
CA GLY A 70 -1.75 8.82 2.37
C GLY A 70 -2.52 9.89 1.61
N HIS A 71 -1.83 10.71 0.80
CA HIS A 71 -2.45 11.79 0.05
C HIS A 71 -2.59 11.42 -1.44
N GLU A 72 -2.18 12.33 -2.33
CA GLU A 72 -2.46 12.23 -3.76
C GLU A 72 -2.08 10.92 -4.41
N VAL A 73 -0.89 10.43 -4.12
CA VAL A 73 -0.34 9.28 -4.85
C VAL A 73 -1.15 8.03 -4.57
N SER A 74 -1.31 7.67 -3.29
CA SER A 74 -2.04 6.44 -2.97
C SER A 74 -3.53 6.57 -3.23
N GLN A 75 -4.09 7.76 -3.02
CA GLN A 75 -5.51 7.98 -3.33
C GLN A 75 -5.77 7.82 -4.83
N GLY A 76 -4.89 8.36 -5.66
CA GLY A 76 -5.01 8.25 -7.11
C GLY A 76 -4.88 6.81 -7.60
N VAL A 77 -3.93 6.06 -7.03
CA VAL A 77 -3.76 4.66 -7.40
C VAL A 77 -4.97 3.84 -6.96
N ALA A 78 -5.46 4.05 -5.73
CA ALA A 78 -6.63 3.32 -5.25
C ALA A 78 -7.83 3.57 -6.18
N LYS A 79 -8.03 4.81 -6.58
CA LYS A 79 -9.13 5.13 -7.50
C LYS A 79 -8.96 4.46 -8.85
N ALA A 80 -7.75 4.46 -9.40
CA ALA A 80 -7.47 3.79 -10.67
C ALA A 80 -7.77 2.30 -10.60
N LEU A 81 -7.41 1.67 -9.47
CA LEU A 81 -7.70 0.25 -9.27
C LEU A 81 -9.21 0.01 -9.14
N GLN A 82 -9.90 0.86 -8.40
CA GLN A 82 -11.36 0.76 -8.27
C GLN A 82 -12.05 0.90 -9.61
N ASN A 83 -11.59 1.83 -10.44
CA ASN A 83 -12.15 2.01 -11.78
C ASN A 83 -11.93 0.79 -12.67
N ALA A 84 -10.92 -0.01 -12.36
CA ALA A 84 -10.65 -1.26 -13.07
C ALA A 84 -11.37 -2.46 -12.46
N GLY A 85 -12.26 -2.23 -11.51
CA GLY A 85 -13.02 -3.31 -10.87
C GLY A 85 -12.29 -4.03 -9.75
N ILE A 86 -11.19 -3.48 -9.27
CA ILE A 86 -10.41 -4.08 -8.19
C ILE A 86 -10.83 -3.45 -6.87
N LYS A 87 -11.00 -4.28 -5.84
CA LYS A 87 -11.41 -3.83 -4.53
C LYS A 87 -10.20 -3.25 -3.79
N ALA A 88 -10.00 -1.96 -3.93
CA ALA A 88 -8.80 -1.29 -3.45
C ALA A 88 -9.13 -0.16 -2.50
N ALA A 89 -8.24 0.06 -1.54
CA ALA A 89 -8.29 1.17 -0.59
C ALA A 89 -6.89 1.71 -0.39
N TYR A 90 -6.77 2.93 0.11
CA TYR A 90 -5.47 3.48 0.48
C TYR A 90 -5.32 3.54 2.00
N LEU A 91 -4.08 3.52 2.47
CA LEU A 91 -3.77 3.58 3.89
C LEU A 91 -3.77 5.04 4.35
N GLU A 92 -4.65 5.37 5.28
CA GLU A 92 -4.71 6.70 5.89
C GLU A 92 -3.41 6.97 6.62
N GLY A 93 -2.85 8.16 6.40
CA GLY A 93 -1.58 8.55 7.01
C GLY A 93 -0.34 7.95 6.37
N GLY A 94 -0.52 6.97 5.50
CA GLY A 94 0.59 6.33 4.80
C GLY A 94 1.59 5.67 5.72
N ILE A 95 2.80 5.42 5.20
CA ILE A 95 3.85 4.79 6.02
C ILE A 95 4.32 5.73 7.14
N ALA A 96 4.23 7.04 6.96
CA ALA A 96 4.59 7.98 8.03
C ALA A 96 3.71 7.78 9.26
N GLY A 97 2.39 7.71 9.07
CA GLY A 97 1.47 7.44 10.18
C GLY A 97 1.65 6.06 10.79
N TRP A 98 1.96 5.06 9.96
CA TRP A 98 2.26 3.71 10.40
C TRP A 98 3.44 3.70 11.37
N LYS A 99 4.53 4.38 10.99
CA LYS A 99 5.72 4.50 11.84
C LYS A 99 5.45 5.24 13.14
N GLU A 100 4.67 6.31 13.07
CA GLU A 100 4.33 7.10 14.26
C GLU A 100 3.61 6.27 15.31
N GLN A 101 2.86 5.28 14.88
CA GLN A 101 2.15 4.37 15.78
C GLN A 101 3.01 3.20 16.23
N GLY A 102 4.27 3.16 15.81
CA GLY A 102 5.18 2.08 16.19
C GLY A 102 4.85 0.73 15.57
N LEU A 103 4.13 0.72 14.46
CA LEU A 103 3.72 -0.52 13.82
C LEU A 103 4.86 -1.12 13.00
N PRO A 104 4.86 -2.43 12.76
CA PRO A 104 6.05 -3.12 12.26
C PRO A 104 6.39 -2.80 10.81
N THR A 105 7.67 -2.55 10.57
CA THR A 105 8.23 -2.39 9.24
C THR A 105 9.40 -3.35 9.09
N ARG A 106 9.83 -3.55 7.86
CA ARG A 106 11.07 -4.27 7.60
C ARG A 106 12.01 -3.35 6.84
N ARG A 107 13.28 -3.68 6.90
CA ARG A 107 14.30 -2.95 6.16
C ARG A 107 14.38 -3.50 4.74
N LYS A 108 14.50 -2.62 3.76
CA LYS A 108 14.74 -3.01 2.38
C LYS A 108 16.08 -3.73 2.26
N ARG A 109 16.16 -4.63 1.29
CA ARG A 109 17.42 -5.31 1.00
C ARG A 109 18.29 -4.43 0.12
N ASP A 110 19.56 -4.32 0.47
CA ASP A 110 20.49 -3.46 -0.25
C ASP A 110 20.72 -3.92 -1.69
N ALA A 111 20.67 -5.20 -1.92
CA ALA A 111 20.97 -5.76 -3.23
C ALA A 111 19.78 -5.76 -4.18
N SER A 112 18.69 -5.24 -3.74
CA SER A 112 17.49 -5.25 -4.57
C SER A 112 17.47 -4.10 -5.52
#